data_6566e540fcade109fb3b9f9900291e18
#
_entry.id   6566e540fcade109fb3b9f9900291e18
#
_cell.length_a   1.000
_cell.length_b   1.000
_cell.length_c   1.000
_cell.angle_alpha   90.00
_cell.angle_beta   90.00
_cell.angle_gamma   90.00
#
_symmetry.space_group_name_H-M   'P 1'
#
loop_
_entity.id
_entity.type
_entity.pdbx_description
1 polymer ?
#
loop_
_entity_poly.entity_id
_entity_poly.type
_entity_poly.pdbx_seq_one_letter_code
_entity_poly.pdbx_strand_id
1 'polypeptide(L)'
;MVSQHNEQVIAVAKLFDGEQWHHNVQVHVSNGKIAAISPADKGLVTNVALVPGFIDIQVNGGGGALFNTEPTVSALKTMVQAHAQFGSTGLMPTVITDSVAVMEQAADAVAAAIAQGEPGILGIHFEGPHLSVPKRGVHSTTYIRELSEAELTVYARNDIGIKMVTVAPENVSAEQIKQLVALNVRVCLGHSNADGATVQKALAAGASGFTHLCIAMSPLTSREPGMVGVALTDANSWCGIILDGHHVDVTAAKLALLAKPKGKVLLVTDAMSPVGTSQTEFPFFAGKVTRDGSKLTTEHGSLAG
;
A
#
# COMPACT_ATOMS: atom_id res chain seq x y z
N MET A 1 -32.98 8.51 23.35
CA MET A 1 -31.80 9.27 22.88
C MET A 1 -32.03 9.62 21.41
N VAL A 2 -32.21 10.89 21.11
CA VAL A 2 -32.40 11.35 19.73
C VAL A 2 -31.03 11.26 19.07
N SER A 3 -30.84 10.40 18.07
CA SER A 3 -29.64 10.37 17.24
C SER A 3 -29.54 11.74 16.55
N GLN A 4 -28.54 12.53 16.91
CA GLN A 4 -28.19 13.71 16.13
C GLN A 4 -27.78 13.20 14.73
N HIS A 5 -28.65 13.39 13.74
CA HIS A 5 -28.30 13.22 12.35
C HIS A 5 -27.22 14.27 12.05
N ASN A 6 -25.99 13.81 11.90
CA ASN A 6 -24.87 14.68 11.56
C ASN A 6 -24.98 15.01 10.06
N GLU A 7 -25.77 16.04 9.74
CA GLU A 7 -25.88 16.55 8.38
C GLU A 7 -24.83 17.65 8.18
N GLN A 8 -24.05 17.52 7.12
CA GLN A 8 -23.05 18.50 6.72
C GLN A 8 -23.20 18.83 5.24
N VAL A 9 -23.09 20.11 4.90
CA VAL A 9 -23.08 20.57 3.51
C VAL A 9 -21.74 21.25 3.23
N ILE A 10 -21.07 20.80 2.17
CA ILE A 10 -19.76 21.31 1.74
C ILE A 10 -19.94 21.92 0.35
N ALA A 11 -19.90 23.25 0.23
CA ALA A 11 -20.04 23.96 -1.04
C ALA A 11 -18.67 24.31 -1.61
N VAL A 12 -18.38 23.88 -2.84
CA VAL A 12 -17.05 24.01 -3.48
C VAL A 12 -17.14 24.49 -4.93
N ALA A 13 -16.11 25.22 -5.36
CA ALA A 13 -16.01 25.67 -6.76
C ALA A 13 -15.81 24.51 -7.72
N LYS A 14 -15.10 23.46 -7.29
CA LYS A 14 -14.83 22.26 -8.10
C LYS A 14 -14.95 21.00 -7.24
N LEU A 15 -15.55 19.97 -7.79
CA LEU A 15 -15.60 18.62 -7.24
C LEU A 15 -15.17 17.63 -8.31
N PHE A 16 -14.23 16.75 -8.01
CA PHE A 16 -13.94 15.56 -8.80
C PHE A 16 -14.56 14.35 -8.10
N ASP A 17 -15.47 13.64 -8.76
CA ASP A 17 -16.19 12.50 -8.16
C ASP A 17 -15.50 11.14 -8.36
N GLY A 18 -14.32 11.17 -8.98
CA GLY A 18 -13.55 9.98 -9.38
C GLY A 18 -13.59 9.73 -10.89
N GLU A 19 -14.54 10.32 -11.60
CA GLU A 19 -14.72 10.16 -13.06
C GLU A 19 -14.72 11.49 -13.79
N GLN A 20 -15.45 12.49 -13.27
CA GLN A 20 -15.64 13.80 -13.91
C GLN A 20 -15.59 14.96 -12.92
N TRP A 21 -15.38 16.16 -13.47
CA TRP A 21 -15.38 17.38 -12.72
C TRP A 21 -16.78 18.05 -12.73
N HIS A 22 -17.24 18.41 -11.55
CA HIS A 22 -18.42 19.24 -11.33
C HIS A 22 -17.99 20.64 -10.87
N HIS A 23 -18.76 21.67 -11.23
CA HIS A 23 -18.46 23.07 -10.90
C HIS A 23 -19.60 23.71 -10.11
N ASN A 24 -19.24 24.51 -9.08
CA ASN A 24 -20.19 25.22 -8.23
C ASN A 24 -21.27 24.30 -7.66
N VAL A 25 -20.83 23.30 -6.92
CA VAL A 25 -21.70 22.29 -6.32
C VAL A 25 -21.59 22.26 -4.80
N GLN A 26 -22.63 21.75 -4.17
CA GLN A 26 -22.63 21.37 -2.76
C GLN A 26 -22.81 19.86 -2.61
N VAL A 27 -22.01 19.30 -1.69
CA VAL A 27 -22.04 17.89 -1.31
C VAL A 27 -22.78 17.79 0.02
N HIS A 28 -23.87 17.05 0.03
CA HIS A 28 -24.63 16.76 1.24
C HIS A 28 -24.10 15.46 1.85
N VAL A 29 -23.64 15.55 3.08
CA VAL A 29 -23.16 14.39 3.85
C VAL A 29 -24.16 14.10 4.96
N SER A 30 -24.65 12.90 5.03
CA SER A 30 -25.52 12.42 6.10
C SER A 30 -24.99 11.11 6.67
N ASN A 31 -24.82 11.05 7.98
CA ASN A 31 -24.29 9.88 8.68
C ASN A 31 -22.94 9.40 8.11
N GLY A 32 -22.03 10.33 7.77
CA GLY A 32 -20.70 10.01 7.23
C GLY A 32 -20.67 9.53 5.78
N LYS A 33 -21.79 9.61 5.05
CA LYS A 33 -21.90 9.22 3.64
C LYS A 33 -22.38 10.38 2.78
N ILE A 34 -21.90 10.45 1.54
CA ILE A 34 -22.41 11.41 0.54
C ILE A 34 -23.82 10.96 0.18
N ALA A 35 -24.79 11.80 0.54
CA ALA A 35 -26.22 11.57 0.28
C ALA A 35 -26.66 12.17 -1.06
N ALA A 36 -26.11 13.34 -1.43
CA ALA A 36 -26.42 14.01 -2.69
C ALA A 36 -25.33 15.00 -3.11
N ILE A 37 -25.28 15.30 -4.40
CA ILE A 37 -24.52 16.41 -4.98
C ILE A 37 -25.55 17.26 -5.72
N SER A 38 -25.58 18.56 -5.46
CA SER A 38 -26.53 19.49 -6.09
C SER A 38 -25.84 20.82 -6.44
N PRO A 39 -26.43 21.67 -7.31
CA PRO A 39 -25.91 23.01 -7.55
C PRO A 39 -25.81 23.81 -6.25
N ALA A 40 -24.70 24.53 -6.07
CA ALA A 40 -24.51 25.40 -4.91
C ALA A 40 -25.09 26.79 -5.16
N ASP A 41 -25.61 27.42 -4.11
CA ASP A 41 -25.98 28.84 -4.13
C ASP A 41 -24.75 29.73 -4.30
N LYS A 42 -24.82 30.71 -5.19
CA LYS A 42 -23.70 31.57 -5.63
C LYS A 42 -22.93 32.30 -4.51
N GLY A 43 -23.44 32.35 -3.29
CA GLY A 43 -22.81 33.03 -2.15
C GLY A 43 -22.08 32.11 -1.17
N LEU A 44 -22.19 30.78 -1.32
CA LEU A 44 -21.70 29.80 -0.36
C LEU A 44 -20.44 29.02 -0.84
N VAL A 45 -20.03 29.25 -2.07
CA VAL A 45 -18.97 28.46 -2.71
C VAL A 45 -17.58 28.87 -2.24
N THR A 46 -16.83 27.94 -1.64
CA THR A 46 -15.42 28.15 -1.34
C THR A 46 -14.58 27.89 -2.60
N ASN A 47 -13.54 28.70 -2.82
CA ASN A 47 -12.65 28.57 -3.98
C ASN A 47 -11.62 27.44 -3.78
N VAL A 48 -12.10 26.23 -3.51
CA VAL A 48 -11.30 25.01 -3.36
C VAL A 48 -11.81 23.94 -4.29
N ALA A 49 -10.97 22.95 -4.55
CA ALA A 49 -11.35 21.71 -5.22
C ALA A 49 -11.50 20.59 -4.16
N LEU A 50 -12.67 19.94 -4.15
CA LEU A 50 -12.88 18.73 -3.39
C LEU A 50 -12.62 17.53 -4.29
N VAL A 51 -11.82 16.57 -3.82
CA VAL A 51 -11.47 15.34 -4.52
C VAL A 51 -11.55 14.16 -3.56
N PRO A 52 -11.70 12.90 -4.05
CA PRO A 52 -11.56 11.72 -3.20
C PRO A 52 -10.18 11.72 -2.54
N GLY A 53 -10.12 11.34 -1.27
CA GLY A 53 -8.85 11.13 -0.58
C GLY A 53 -8.10 9.94 -1.17
N PHE A 54 -6.77 9.95 -1.05
CA PHE A 54 -5.94 8.86 -1.52
C PHE A 54 -6.14 7.60 -0.67
N ILE A 55 -6.03 6.45 -1.31
CA ILE A 55 -5.93 5.14 -0.67
C ILE A 55 -4.50 4.65 -0.90
N ASP A 56 -3.76 4.45 0.18
CA ASP A 56 -2.39 3.96 0.13
C ASP A 56 -2.34 2.53 0.65
N ILE A 57 -1.96 1.61 -0.22
CA ILE A 57 -1.97 0.17 0.05
C ILE A 57 -0.61 -0.36 0.52
N GLN A 58 0.37 0.52 0.74
CA GLN A 58 1.70 0.16 1.21
C GLN A 58 2.26 1.27 2.11
N VAL A 59 2.10 1.09 3.44
CA VAL A 59 2.47 2.06 4.46
C VAL A 59 3.06 1.36 5.67
N ASN A 60 4.38 1.48 5.87
CA ASN A 60 5.10 0.83 6.97
C ASN A 60 5.03 1.63 8.27
N GLY A 61 4.85 2.95 8.17
CA GLY A 61 4.84 3.84 9.34
C GLY A 61 4.35 5.25 9.04
N GLY A 62 4.39 6.10 10.06
CA GLY A 62 4.04 7.52 10.00
C GLY A 62 3.82 8.09 11.38
N GLY A 63 4.00 9.40 11.56
CA GLY A 63 3.85 10.07 12.84
C GLY A 63 4.87 9.67 13.90
N GLY A 64 5.99 9.09 13.51
CA GLY A 64 7.00 8.52 14.41
C GLY A 64 6.79 7.03 14.72
N ALA A 65 5.64 6.44 14.38
CA ALA A 65 5.36 5.02 14.57
C ALA A 65 5.87 4.18 13.39
N LEU A 66 6.35 2.97 13.67
CA LEU A 66 6.72 1.96 12.69
C LEU A 66 5.96 0.67 13.01
N PHE A 67 5.14 0.18 12.09
CA PHE A 67 4.16 -0.87 12.37
C PHE A 67 4.79 -2.21 12.77
N ASN A 68 5.95 -2.58 12.21
CA ASN A 68 6.68 -3.78 12.63
C ASN A 68 7.13 -3.74 14.09
N THR A 69 7.56 -2.56 14.58
CA THR A 69 8.08 -2.41 15.93
C THR A 69 6.96 -2.19 16.95
N GLU A 70 5.86 -1.62 16.51
CA GLU A 70 4.73 -1.21 17.36
C GLU A 70 3.40 -1.62 16.73
N PRO A 71 3.13 -2.95 16.60
CA PRO A 71 1.89 -3.44 16.00
C PRO A 71 0.71 -3.27 16.97
N THR A 72 0.26 -2.02 17.16
CA THR A 72 -0.80 -1.65 18.11
C THR A 72 -1.85 -0.74 17.46
N VAL A 73 -3.06 -0.72 18.01
CA VAL A 73 -4.13 0.20 17.59
C VAL A 73 -3.68 1.66 17.73
N SER A 74 -2.89 1.99 18.76
CA SER A 74 -2.36 3.34 18.97
C SER A 74 -1.43 3.76 17.83
N ALA A 75 -0.51 2.88 17.40
CA ALA A 75 0.36 3.14 16.26
C ALA A 75 -0.44 3.33 14.97
N LEU A 76 -1.45 2.50 14.72
CA LEU A 76 -2.33 2.63 13.56
C LEU A 76 -3.06 3.98 13.52
N LYS A 77 -3.59 4.46 14.65
CA LYS A 77 -4.19 5.80 14.78
C LYS A 77 -3.20 6.91 14.44
N THR A 78 -1.98 6.80 14.97
CA THR A 78 -0.90 7.76 14.71
C THR A 78 -0.53 7.80 13.23
N MET A 79 -0.41 6.63 12.58
CA MET A 79 -0.13 6.53 11.15
C MET A 79 -1.26 7.17 10.32
N VAL A 80 -2.51 6.85 10.59
CA VAL A 80 -3.67 7.44 9.88
C VAL A 80 -3.66 8.98 10.01
N GLN A 81 -3.46 9.51 11.21
CA GLN A 81 -3.41 10.95 11.43
C GLN A 81 -2.24 11.62 10.69
N ALA A 82 -1.08 10.99 10.65
CA ALA A 82 0.08 11.50 9.93
C ALA A 82 -0.17 11.58 8.42
N HIS A 83 -0.69 10.51 7.83
CA HIS A 83 -0.95 10.42 6.39
C HIS A 83 -2.15 11.28 5.94
N ALA A 84 -3.14 11.48 6.81
CA ALA A 84 -4.30 12.35 6.52
C ALA A 84 -3.88 13.80 6.25
N GLN A 85 -2.79 14.29 6.84
CA GLN A 85 -2.24 15.62 6.59
C GLN A 85 -1.81 15.83 5.12
N PHE A 86 -1.54 14.73 4.40
CA PHE A 86 -1.11 14.72 3.01
C PHE A 86 -2.19 14.20 2.06
N GLY A 87 -3.42 13.99 2.58
CA GLY A 87 -4.59 13.63 1.76
C GLY A 87 -4.88 12.13 1.65
N SER A 88 -4.14 11.25 2.34
CA SER A 88 -4.49 9.83 2.42
C SER A 88 -5.61 9.63 3.42
N THR A 89 -6.72 9.04 2.99
CA THR A 89 -7.92 8.79 3.81
C THR A 89 -8.18 7.31 4.06
N GLY A 90 -7.43 6.44 3.37
CA GLY A 90 -7.47 4.99 3.55
C GLY A 90 -6.07 4.40 3.46
N LEU A 91 -5.71 3.55 4.42
CA LEU A 91 -4.41 2.90 4.50
C LEU A 91 -4.57 1.39 4.57
N MET A 92 -3.62 0.67 3.98
CA MET A 92 -3.30 -0.71 4.34
C MET A 92 -1.94 -0.71 5.06
N PRO A 93 -1.95 -0.68 6.40
CA PRO A 93 -0.73 -0.82 7.19
C PRO A 93 0.06 -2.04 6.73
N THR A 94 1.36 -1.82 6.51
CA THR A 94 2.24 -2.85 5.96
C THR A 94 3.16 -3.38 7.05
N VAL A 95 3.14 -4.69 7.25
CA VAL A 95 4.14 -5.41 8.03
C VAL A 95 5.12 -6.07 7.08
N ILE A 96 6.36 -5.62 7.11
CA ILE A 96 7.42 -6.20 6.28
C ILE A 96 7.92 -7.51 6.93
N THR A 97 8.71 -8.27 6.18
CA THR A 97 9.30 -9.57 6.58
C THR A 97 9.75 -9.60 8.04
N ASP A 98 9.07 -10.42 8.84
CA ASP A 98 9.33 -10.59 10.27
C ASP A 98 8.91 -12.01 10.74
N SER A 99 8.99 -12.26 12.04
CA SER A 99 8.51 -13.50 12.67
C SER A 99 6.99 -13.66 12.53
N VAL A 100 6.50 -14.90 12.62
CA VAL A 100 5.06 -15.18 12.66
C VAL A 100 4.39 -14.44 13.81
N ALA A 101 5.05 -14.35 14.96
CA ALA A 101 4.52 -13.65 16.13
C ALA A 101 4.24 -12.16 15.86
N VAL A 102 5.13 -11.46 15.12
CA VAL A 102 4.90 -10.06 14.71
C VAL A 102 3.76 -9.97 13.69
N MET A 103 3.66 -10.92 12.75
CA MET A 103 2.54 -10.98 11.79
C MET A 103 1.19 -11.18 12.51
N GLU A 104 1.13 -12.04 13.53
CA GLU A 104 -0.05 -12.26 14.37
C GLU A 104 -0.43 -11.00 15.14
N GLN A 105 0.54 -10.35 15.82
CA GLN A 105 0.32 -9.10 16.55
C GLN A 105 -0.19 -7.97 15.63
N ALA A 106 0.38 -7.86 14.43
CA ALA A 106 -0.07 -6.88 13.43
C ALA A 106 -1.50 -7.15 12.97
N ALA A 107 -1.83 -8.43 12.71
CA ALA A 107 -3.19 -8.84 12.37
C ALA A 107 -4.18 -8.57 13.53
N ASP A 108 -3.79 -8.82 14.78
CA ASP A 108 -4.60 -8.52 15.97
C ASP A 108 -4.86 -7.00 16.11
N ALA A 109 -3.83 -6.18 15.89
CA ALA A 109 -3.96 -4.73 15.94
C ALA A 109 -4.93 -4.20 14.88
N VAL A 110 -4.83 -4.71 13.64
CA VAL A 110 -5.73 -4.32 12.55
C VAL A 110 -7.16 -4.79 12.83
N ALA A 111 -7.36 -6.03 13.28
CA ALA A 111 -8.67 -6.54 13.67
C ALA A 111 -9.32 -5.67 14.76
N ALA A 112 -8.56 -5.34 15.80
CA ALA A 112 -9.02 -4.48 16.88
C ALA A 112 -9.35 -3.06 16.40
N ALA A 113 -8.55 -2.47 15.52
CA ALA A 113 -8.82 -1.15 14.94
C ALA A 113 -10.12 -1.15 14.13
N ILE A 114 -10.32 -2.15 13.27
CA ILE A 114 -11.54 -2.31 12.47
C ILE A 114 -12.77 -2.50 13.39
N ALA A 115 -12.66 -3.37 14.39
CA ALA A 115 -13.75 -3.62 15.35
C ALA A 115 -14.12 -2.38 16.18
N GLN A 116 -13.17 -1.49 16.45
CA GLN A 116 -13.38 -0.19 17.11
C GLN A 116 -13.93 0.88 16.16
N GLY A 117 -14.05 0.60 14.86
CA GLY A 117 -14.49 1.57 13.86
C GLY A 117 -13.47 2.67 13.57
N GLU A 118 -12.17 2.40 13.73
CA GLU A 118 -11.12 3.37 13.41
C GLU A 118 -11.17 3.73 11.92
N PRO A 119 -11.37 5.01 11.60
CA PRO A 119 -11.44 5.41 10.21
C PRO A 119 -10.08 5.27 9.52
N GLY A 120 -10.11 4.95 8.23
CA GLY A 120 -8.90 4.91 7.41
C GLY A 120 -8.13 3.58 7.42
N ILE A 121 -8.44 2.63 8.29
CA ILE A 121 -7.84 1.28 8.26
C ILE A 121 -8.70 0.37 7.39
N LEU A 122 -8.18 -0.04 6.23
CA LEU A 122 -8.91 -0.84 5.23
C LEU A 122 -8.61 -2.34 5.32
N GLY A 123 -7.49 -2.69 5.90
CA GLY A 123 -7.00 -4.05 5.99
C GLY A 123 -5.53 -4.07 6.33
N ILE A 124 -4.80 -5.10 5.89
CA ILE A 124 -3.38 -5.28 6.15
C ILE A 124 -2.63 -5.75 4.90
N HIS A 125 -1.41 -5.26 4.73
CA HIS A 125 -0.46 -5.73 3.74
C HIS A 125 0.71 -6.46 4.43
N PHE A 126 0.92 -7.72 4.10
CA PHE A 126 2.10 -8.49 4.50
C PHE A 126 3.11 -8.44 3.37
N GLU A 127 4.19 -7.68 3.53
CA GLU A 127 5.26 -7.61 2.53
C GLU A 127 6.34 -8.65 2.86
N GLY A 128 6.22 -9.80 2.23
CA GLY A 128 6.94 -11.01 2.61
C GLY A 128 6.18 -11.83 3.67
N PRO A 129 6.85 -12.79 4.33
CA PRO A 129 8.29 -13.08 4.35
C PRO A 129 8.81 -13.98 3.20
N HIS A 130 7.98 -14.29 2.21
CA HIS A 130 8.27 -15.25 1.15
C HIS A 130 8.97 -14.57 -0.05
N LEU A 131 10.05 -13.80 0.24
CA LEU A 131 10.77 -12.96 -0.71
C LEU A 131 12.05 -13.65 -1.22
N SER A 132 12.61 -13.12 -2.31
CA SER A 132 13.89 -13.56 -2.88
C SER A 132 15.05 -12.86 -2.18
N VAL A 133 15.96 -13.62 -1.60
CA VAL A 133 17.15 -13.09 -0.92
C VAL A 133 17.95 -12.11 -1.79
N PRO A 134 18.24 -12.40 -3.09
CA PRO A 134 18.91 -11.46 -3.99
C PRO A 134 18.20 -10.12 -4.20
N LYS A 135 16.90 -10.08 -3.95
CA LYS A 135 16.03 -8.89 -4.14
C LYS A 135 15.39 -8.41 -2.84
N ARG A 136 15.97 -8.80 -1.71
CA ARG A 136 15.39 -8.52 -0.39
C ARG A 136 15.29 -7.03 -0.03
N GLY A 137 16.06 -6.16 -0.67
CA GLY A 137 16.12 -4.75 -0.24
C GLY A 137 16.55 -4.64 1.24
N VAL A 138 15.72 -3.97 2.03
CA VAL A 138 15.94 -3.76 3.48
C VAL A 138 15.41 -4.89 4.37
N HIS A 139 14.71 -5.89 3.78
CA HIS A 139 14.15 -7.01 4.54
C HIS A 139 15.24 -7.90 5.16
N SER A 140 15.00 -8.34 6.40
CA SER A 140 15.93 -9.20 7.14
C SER A 140 15.97 -10.62 6.56
N THR A 141 17.17 -11.10 6.20
CA THR A 141 17.35 -12.48 5.75
C THR A 141 17.03 -13.52 6.83
N THR A 142 17.07 -13.12 8.10
CA THR A 142 16.73 -14.01 9.23
C THR A 142 15.28 -14.48 9.16
N TYR A 143 14.38 -13.65 8.61
CA TYR A 143 12.95 -13.91 8.58
C TYR A 143 12.42 -14.29 7.19
N ILE A 144 13.23 -14.17 6.13
CA ILE A 144 12.85 -14.69 4.80
C ILE A 144 12.76 -16.20 4.88
N ARG A 145 11.60 -16.76 4.49
CA ARG A 145 11.30 -18.19 4.59
C ARG A 145 10.24 -18.64 3.60
N GLU A 146 10.11 -19.94 3.44
CA GLU A 146 9.04 -20.55 2.67
C GLU A 146 7.67 -20.36 3.35
N LEU A 147 6.61 -20.43 2.57
CA LEU A 147 5.23 -20.38 3.07
C LEU A 147 4.92 -21.66 3.85
N SER A 148 4.45 -21.51 5.09
CA SER A 148 4.07 -22.59 5.99
C SER A 148 2.63 -22.47 6.50
N GLU A 149 2.16 -23.49 7.20
CA GLU A 149 0.81 -23.49 7.82
C GLU A 149 0.64 -22.39 8.86
N ALA A 150 1.72 -21.92 9.47
CA ALA A 150 1.66 -20.82 10.45
C ALA A 150 1.23 -19.51 9.78
N GLU A 151 1.85 -19.14 8.65
CA GLU A 151 1.44 -17.95 7.89
C GLU A 151 0.06 -18.14 7.26
N LEU A 152 -0.26 -19.33 6.76
CA LEU A 152 -1.58 -19.61 6.20
C LEU A 152 -2.69 -19.41 7.25
N THR A 153 -2.43 -19.72 8.51
CA THR A 153 -3.37 -19.47 9.62
C THR A 153 -3.63 -17.96 9.79
N VAL A 154 -2.60 -17.12 9.71
CA VAL A 154 -2.74 -15.65 9.76
C VAL A 154 -3.52 -15.15 8.54
N TYR A 155 -3.16 -15.62 7.34
CA TYR A 155 -3.82 -15.19 6.10
C TYR A 155 -5.27 -15.67 5.99
N ALA A 156 -5.65 -16.76 6.66
CA ALA A 156 -7.04 -17.26 6.69
C ALA A 156 -7.99 -16.39 7.51
N ARG A 157 -7.51 -15.46 8.32
CA ARG A 157 -8.34 -14.58 9.15
C ARG A 157 -9.31 -13.76 8.30
N ASN A 158 -10.53 -13.56 8.81
CA ASN A 158 -11.60 -12.80 8.13
C ASN A 158 -11.95 -11.49 8.85
N ASP A 159 -11.30 -11.19 9.96
CA ASP A 159 -11.53 -10.02 10.82
C ASP A 159 -10.55 -8.86 10.56
N ILE A 160 -9.57 -9.04 9.66
CA ILE A 160 -8.48 -8.09 9.37
C ILE A 160 -8.70 -7.26 8.09
N GLY A 161 -9.95 -7.16 7.62
CA GLY A 161 -10.31 -6.39 6.44
C GLY A 161 -9.74 -6.97 5.14
N ILE A 162 -9.28 -6.09 4.24
CA ILE A 162 -8.63 -6.49 2.99
C ILE A 162 -7.25 -7.07 3.31
N LYS A 163 -6.98 -8.25 2.76
CA LYS A 163 -5.71 -8.94 2.92
C LYS A 163 -4.88 -8.85 1.65
N MET A 164 -3.65 -8.39 1.77
CA MET A 164 -2.68 -8.35 0.68
C MET A 164 -1.38 -9.02 1.13
N VAL A 165 -0.75 -9.78 0.26
CA VAL A 165 0.58 -10.36 0.50
C VAL A 165 1.48 -10.12 -0.71
N THR A 166 2.72 -9.69 -0.45
CA THR A 166 3.77 -9.63 -1.47
C THR A 166 4.67 -10.84 -1.37
N VAL A 167 4.84 -11.54 -2.49
CA VAL A 167 5.65 -12.76 -2.57
C VAL A 167 6.59 -12.73 -3.78
N ALA A 168 7.70 -13.45 -3.68
CA ALA A 168 8.57 -13.79 -4.81
C ALA A 168 8.07 -15.11 -5.44
N PRO A 169 7.64 -15.10 -6.72
CA PRO A 169 7.03 -16.27 -7.36
C PRO A 169 8.00 -17.44 -7.58
N GLU A 170 9.30 -17.24 -7.45
CA GLU A 170 10.28 -18.32 -7.39
C GLU A 170 10.31 -19.06 -6.04
N ASN A 171 9.77 -18.45 -4.98
CA ASN A 171 9.72 -19.00 -3.62
C ASN A 171 8.31 -19.43 -3.19
N VAL A 172 7.28 -19.10 -3.97
CA VAL A 172 5.88 -19.48 -3.70
C VAL A 172 5.30 -20.13 -4.95
N SER A 173 4.98 -21.41 -4.88
CA SER A 173 4.50 -22.17 -6.03
C SER A 173 3.13 -21.66 -6.53
N ALA A 174 2.80 -22.02 -7.78
CA ALA A 174 1.50 -21.72 -8.38
C ALA A 174 0.32 -22.28 -7.55
N GLU A 175 0.51 -23.45 -6.94
CA GLU A 175 -0.49 -24.09 -6.07
C GLU A 175 -0.67 -23.31 -4.76
N GLN A 176 0.43 -22.83 -4.17
CA GLN A 176 0.38 -21.98 -2.97
C GLN A 176 -0.27 -20.61 -3.27
N ILE A 177 0.00 -20.03 -4.44
CA ILE A 177 -0.68 -18.80 -4.89
C ILE A 177 -2.19 -19.04 -5.00
N LYS A 178 -2.64 -20.14 -5.61
CA LYS A 178 -4.06 -20.50 -5.67
C LYS A 178 -4.66 -20.67 -4.27
N GLN A 179 -3.93 -21.28 -3.34
CA GLN A 179 -4.36 -21.41 -1.95
C GLN A 179 -4.55 -20.05 -1.27
N LEU A 180 -3.61 -19.13 -1.41
CA LEU A 180 -3.73 -17.77 -0.89
C LEU A 180 -4.94 -17.03 -1.50
N VAL A 181 -5.15 -17.14 -2.81
CA VAL A 181 -6.32 -16.56 -3.50
C VAL A 181 -7.62 -17.15 -2.98
N ALA A 182 -7.68 -18.47 -2.75
CA ALA A 182 -8.85 -19.14 -2.17
C ALA A 182 -9.17 -18.67 -0.73
N LEU A 183 -8.17 -18.19 0.00
CA LEU A 183 -8.32 -17.54 1.30
C LEU A 183 -8.73 -16.04 1.19
N ASN A 184 -9.09 -15.58 -0.02
CA ASN A 184 -9.41 -14.19 -0.32
C ASN A 184 -8.25 -13.21 -0.02
N VAL A 185 -7.02 -13.64 -0.26
CA VAL A 185 -5.82 -12.81 -0.18
C VAL A 185 -5.50 -12.25 -1.58
N ARG A 186 -5.24 -10.97 -1.67
CA ARG A 186 -4.72 -10.33 -2.89
C ARG A 186 -3.22 -10.58 -2.97
N VAL A 187 -2.83 -11.47 -3.89
CA VAL A 187 -1.42 -11.83 -4.06
C VAL A 187 -0.76 -10.85 -5.01
N CYS A 188 0.29 -10.19 -4.53
CA CYS A 188 1.16 -9.28 -5.28
C CYS A 188 2.54 -9.89 -5.46
N LEU A 189 3.17 -9.59 -6.58
CA LEU A 189 4.51 -10.03 -6.89
C LEU A 189 5.51 -8.89 -6.66
N GLY A 190 6.59 -9.16 -5.96
CA GLY A 190 7.62 -8.19 -5.65
C GLY A 190 8.82 -8.85 -4.97
N HIS A 191 9.89 -8.08 -4.76
CA HIS A 191 11.12 -8.58 -4.14
C HIS A 191 11.60 -9.91 -4.73
N SER A 192 11.66 -9.96 -6.06
CA SER A 192 11.82 -11.20 -6.81
C SER A 192 12.85 -11.06 -7.93
N ASN A 193 13.64 -12.12 -8.11
CA ASN A 193 14.56 -12.27 -9.22
C ASN A 193 14.05 -13.27 -10.27
N ALA A 194 12.76 -13.59 -10.25
CA ALA A 194 12.14 -14.52 -11.18
C ALA A 194 12.25 -14.05 -12.64
N ASP A 195 12.36 -15.00 -13.55
CA ASP A 195 12.22 -14.78 -14.99
C ASP A 195 10.76 -14.51 -15.38
N GLY A 196 10.55 -14.02 -16.60
CA GLY A 196 9.22 -13.70 -17.09
C GLY A 196 8.28 -14.89 -17.13
N ALA A 197 8.79 -16.09 -17.42
CA ALA A 197 7.96 -17.30 -17.48
C ALA A 197 7.42 -17.69 -16.10
N THR A 198 8.23 -17.57 -15.06
CA THR A 198 7.83 -17.80 -13.66
C THR A 198 6.80 -16.77 -13.22
N VAL A 199 6.98 -15.48 -13.57
CA VAL A 199 6.01 -14.41 -13.27
C VAL A 199 4.66 -14.68 -13.96
N GLN A 200 4.67 -15.08 -15.25
CA GLN A 200 3.44 -15.41 -15.98
C GLN A 200 2.68 -16.59 -15.35
N LYS A 201 3.39 -17.63 -14.87
CA LYS A 201 2.77 -18.75 -14.15
C LYS A 201 2.09 -18.28 -12.85
N ALA A 202 2.71 -17.34 -12.11
CA ALA A 202 2.13 -16.78 -10.90
C ALA A 202 0.86 -15.96 -11.21
N LEU A 203 0.85 -15.17 -12.28
CA LEU A 203 -0.35 -14.45 -12.73
C LEU A 203 -1.46 -15.42 -13.14
N ALA A 204 -1.14 -16.49 -13.88
CA ALA A 204 -2.09 -17.52 -14.25
C ALA A 204 -2.64 -18.29 -13.02
N ALA A 205 -1.90 -18.33 -11.91
CA ALA A 205 -2.34 -18.90 -10.65
C ALA A 205 -3.24 -17.96 -9.82
N GLY A 206 -3.36 -16.69 -10.22
CA GLY A 206 -4.24 -15.71 -9.59
C GLY A 206 -3.55 -14.55 -8.87
N ALA A 207 -2.23 -14.41 -8.97
CA ALA A 207 -1.57 -13.16 -8.57
C ALA A 207 -2.13 -12.00 -9.41
N SER A 208 -2.40 -10.86 -8.77
CA SER A 208 -3.18 -9.78 -9.39
C SER A 208 -2.51 -8.41 -9.36
N GLY A 209 -1.38 -8.28 -8.69
CA GLY A 209 -0.67 -7.01 -8.55
C GLY A 209 0.85 -7.15 -8.52
N PHE A 210 1.52 -6.02 -8.65
CA PHE A 210 2.96 -5.88 -8.49
C PHE A 210 3.26 -4.78 -7.47
N THR A 211 4.04 -5.11 -6.46
CA THR A 211 4.43 -4.20 -5.38
C THR A 211 5.55 -3.28 -5.88
N HIS A 212 5.47 -1.97 -5.63
CA HIS A 212 6.46 -0.93 -5.98
C HIS A 212 7.27 -1.23 -7.26
N LEU A 213 6.58 -1.17 -8.40
CA LEU A 213 7.11 -1.47 -9.74
C LEU A 213 8.52 -0.87 -9.96
N CYS A 214 9.41 -1.64 -10.56
CA CYS A 214 10.81 -1.38 -10.83
C CYS A 214 11.75 -1.51 -9.63
N ILE A 215 11.25 -1.57 -8.40
CA ILE A 215 12.07 -1.66 -7.19
C ILE A 215 12.18 -3.13 -6.80
N ALA A 216 13.41 -3.60 -6.50
CA ALA A 216 13.68 -4.97 -6.08
C ALA A 216 13.06 -6.05 -7.00
N MET A 217 13.02 -5.81 -8.31
CA MET A 217 12.49 -6.71 -9.34
C MET A 217 13.59 -7.14 -10.32
N SER A 218 13.42 -8.28 -11.00
CA SER A 218 14.22 -8.64 -12.16
C SER A 218 13.95 -7.68 -13.33
N PRO A 219 15.00 -7.14 -13.98
CA PRO A 219 14.86 -6.08 -14.97
C PRO A 219 14.35 -6.60 -16.32
N LEU A 220 13.74 -5.70 -17.10
CA LEU A 220 13.46 -5.92 -18.51
C LEU A 220 14.76 -5.82 -19.31
N THR A 221 15.10 -6.88 -20.03
CA THR A 221 16.22 -6.91 -20.97
C THR A 221 15.76 -7.30 -22.37
N SER A 222 16.66 -7.30 -23.35
CA SER A 222 16.33 -7.58 -24.75
C SER A 222 15.82 -9.00 -25.02
N ARG A 223 16.16 -9.98 -24.17
CA ARG A 223 15.81 -11.40 -24.35
C ARG A 223 15.09 -12.01 -23.17
N GLU A 224 15.12 -11.35 -22.03
CA GLU A 224 14.43 -11.75 -20.81
C GLU A 224 13.60 -10.56 -20.31
N PRO A 225 12.26 -10.67 -20.32
CA PRO A 225 11.41 -9.56 -19.88
C PRO A 225 11.50 -9.33 -18.37
N GLY A 226 11.89 -10.34 -17.61
CA GLY A 226 11.89 -10.27 -16.16
C GLY A 226 10.51 -9.92 -15.58
N MET A 227 10.48 -9.62 -14.29
CA MET A 227 9.25 -9.20 -13.64
C MET A 227 8.76 -7.84 -14.15
N VAL A 228 9.68 -6.88 -14.37
CA VAL A 228 9.32 -5.54 -14.86
C VAL A 228 8.65 -5.60 -16.22
N GLY A 229 9.18 -6.38 -17.17
CA GLY A 229 8.59 -6.50 -18.50
C GLY A 229 7.21 -7.15 -18.49
N VAL A 230 7.03 -8.21 -17.71
CA VAL A 230 5.72 -8.86 -17.56
C VAL A 230 4.73 -7.91 -16.86
N ALA A 231 5.14 -7.21 -15.80
CA ALA A 231 4.30 -6.26 -15.10
C ALA A 231 3.78 -5.14 -16.02
N LEU A 232 4.65 -4.62 -16.89
CA LEU A 232 4.28 -3.54 -17.83
C LEU A 232 3.33 -4.00 -18.94
N THR A 233 3.43 -5.26 -19.37
CA THR A 233 2.69 -5.78 -20.54
C THR A 233 1.43 -6.55 -20.19
N ASP A 234 1.28 -7.05 -18.97
CA ASP A 234 0.04 -7.71 -18.54
C ASP A 234 -1.06 -6.67 -18.28
N ALA A 235 -2.13 -6.72 -19.06
CA ALA A 235 -3.24 -5.76 -18.99
C ALA A 235 -4.17 -5.97 -17.79
N ASN A 236 -4.16 -7.15 -17.18
CA ASN A 236 -5.11 -7.52 -16.13
C ASN A 236 -4.62 -7.15 -14.73
N SER A 237 -3.33 -7.27 -14.48
CA SER A 237 -2.72 -6.92 -13.20
C SER A 237 -2.57 -5.40 -13.03
N TRP A 238 -2.43 -4.97 -11.79
CA TRP A 238 -2.11 -3.59 -11.42
C TRP A 238 -0.69 -3.49 -10.86
N CYS A 239 -0.15 -2.28 -10.81
CA CYS A 239 1.17 -2.01 -10.25
C CYS A 239 1.09 -0.87 -9.23
N GLY A 240 1.63 -1.07 -8.03
CA GLY A 240 2.01 0.03 -7.14
C GLY A 240 3.26 0.71 -7.68
N ILE A 241 3.37 2.03 -7.54
CA ILE A 241 4.56 2.78 -7.93
C ILE A 241 4.83 3.91 -6.95
N ILE A 242 6.09 4.11 -6.58
CA ILE A 242 6.55 5.21 -5.73
C ILE A 242 7.07 6.33 -6.64
N LEU A 243 6.45 7.50 -6.59
CA LEU A 243 6.78 8.65 -7.44
C LEU A 243 7.36 9.83 -6.63
N ASP A 244 8.34 9.55 -5.79
CA ASP A 244 9.01 10.51 -4.92
C ASP A 244 10.23 11.20 -5.57
N GLY A 245 10.60 10.79 -6.78
CA GLY A 245 11.77 11.28 -7.50
C GLY A 245 13.09 10.63 -7.07
N HIS A 246 13.08 9.64 -6.17
CA HIS A 246 14.25 8.92 -5.69
C HIS A 246 14.21 7.44 -6.07
N HIS A 247 13.06 6.78 -5.91
CA HIS A 247 12.90 5.35 -6.14
C HIS A 247 12.73 4.99 -7.61
N VAL A 248 12.00 5.81 -8.36
CA VAL A 248 11.73 5.56 -9.78
C VAL A 248 12.04 6.81 -10.59
N ASP A 249 12.94 6.67 -11.60
CA ASP A 249 13.23 7.73 -12.55
C ASP A 249 11.98 8.14 -13.33
N VAL A 250 11.88 9.42 -13.67
CA VAL A 250 10.73 9.98 -14.38
C VAL A 250 10.48 9.32 -15.73
N THR A 251 11.53 8.81 -16.38
CA THR A 251 11.41 8.09 -17.67
C THR A 251 10.77 6.72 -17.47
N ALA A 252 11.17 5.99 -16.42
CA ALA A 252 10.59 4.72 -16.04
C ALA A 252 9.12 4.88 -15.61
N ALA A 253 8.83 5.94 -14.85
CA ALA A 253 7.45 6.28 -14.46
C ALA A 253 6.56 6.57 -15.68
N LYS A 254 7.05 7.37 -16.64
CA LYS A 254 6.34 7.63 -17.91
C LYS A 254 6.11 6.34 -18.69
N LEU A 255 7.11 5.47 -18.78
CA LEU A 255 6.95 4.18 -19.45
C LEU A 255 5.87 3.34 -18.80
N ALA A 256 5.85 3.26 -17.47
CA ALA A 256 4.82 2.52 -16.73
C ALA A 256 3.41 3.06 -17.02
N LEU A 257 3.22 4.39 -16.98
CA LEU A 257 1.94 5.03 -17.26
C LEU A 257 1.46 4.87 -18.71
N LEU A 258 2.39 4.77 -19.67
CA LEU A 258 2.08 4.56 -21.08
C LEU A 258 1.79 3.08 -21.40
N ALA A 259 2.48 2.16 -20.73
CA ALA A 259 2.37 0.73 -20.99
C ALA A 259 1.13 0.10 -20.31
N LYS A 260 0.80 0.55 -19.09
CA LYS A 260 -0.33 0.00 -18.33
C LYS A 260 -1.65 0.63 -18.75
N PRO A 261 -2.75 -0.15 -18.83
CA PRO A 261 -4.09 0.40 -19.04
C PRO A 261 -4.46 1.40 -17.94
N LYS A 262 -5.35 2.35 -18.29
CA LYS A 262 -5.89 3.33 -17.33
C LYS A 262 -6.48 2.62 -16.10
N GLY A 263 -6.13 3.09 -14.90
CA GLY A 263 -6.59 2.52 -13.63
C GLY A 263 -5.81 1.28 -13.18
N LYS A 264 -4.69 0.96 -13.83
CA LYS A 264 -3.83 -0.18 -13.47
C LYS A 264 -2.50 0.24 -12.84
N VAL A 265 -2.26 1.53 -12.65
CA VAL A 265 -1.14 2.07 -11.88
C VAL A 265 -1.70 2.77 -10.65
N LEU A 266 -1.24 2.39 -9.47
CA LEU A 266 -1.64 2.91 -8.17
C LEU A 266 -0.44 3.64 -7.54
N LEU A 267 -0.66 4.83 -7.02
CA LEU A 267 0.35 5.51 -6.20
C LEU A 267 0.42 4.85 -4.83
N VAL A 268 1.62 4.50 -4.40
CA VAL A 268 1.93 4.03 -3.06
C VAL A 268 3.08 4.85 -2.50
N THR A 269 3.14 4.99 -1.18
CA THR A 269 4.24 5.71 -0.55
C THR A 269 5.37 4.80 -0.09
N ASP A 270 5.04 3.59 0.33
CA ASP A 270 5.96 2.70 1.05
C ASP A 270 6.58 3.39 2.29
N ALA A 271 5.83 4.34 2.85
CA ALA A 271 6.30 5.31 3.82
C ALA A 271 6.69 4.69 5.15
N MET A 272 7.73 5.26 5.75
CA MET A 272 8.29 4.87 7.03
C MET A 272 7.87 5.84 8.16
N SER A 273 8.37 5.62 9.37
CA SER A 273 8.02 6.40 10.58
C SER A 273 8.14 7.93 10.47
N PRO A 274 9.06 8.56 9.70
CA PRO A 274 9.23 10.01 9.71
C PRO A 274 8.11 10.84 9.08
N VAL A 275 7.16 10.23 8.36
CA VAL A 275 6.05 10.98 7.73
C VAL A 275 5.31 11.83 8.76
N GLY A 276 5.12 13.13 8.45
CA GLY A 276 4.44 14.07 9.34
C GLY A 276 5.24 14.49 10.58
N THR A 277 6.53 14.19 10.63
CA THR A 277 7.42 14.55 11.76
C THR A 277 8.69 15.26 11.30
N SER A 278 9.42 15.81 12.27
CA SER A 278 10.78 16.35 12.07
C SER A 278 11.88 15.31 12.32
N GLN A 279 11.54 14.03 12.46
CA GLN A 279 12.50 12.96 12.73
C GLN A 279 13.50 12.80 11.59
N THR A 280 14.79 12.82 11.90
CA THR A 280 15.89 12.72 10.95
C THR A 280 16.55 11.35 10.91
N GLU A 281 16.34 10.54 11.92
CA GLU A 281 16.82 9.15 12.00
C GLU A 281 15.89 8.30 12.87
N PHE A 282 15.86 7.01 12.61
CA PHE A 282 15.13 6.05 13.44
C PHE A 282 15.80 4.67 13.39
N PRO A 283 15.66 3.86 14.47
CA PRO A 283 16.14 2.49 14.48
C PRO A 283 15.32 1.64 13.50
N PHE A 284 16.00 0.75 12.78
CA PHE A 284 15.38 -0.15 11.83
C PHE A 284 16.11 -1.48 11.80
N PHE A 285 15.49 -2.54 12.34
CA PHE A 285 16.12 -3.83 12.62
C PHE A 285 17.42 -3.67 13.43
N ALA A 286 18.53 -4.21 12.95
CA ALA A 286 19.84 -4.13 13.61
C ALA A 286 20.63 -2.85 13.30
N GLY A 287 20.07 -1.93 12.51
CA GLY A 287 20.73 -0.68 12.09
C GLY A 287 19.84 0.53 12.29
N LYS A 288 20.11 1.56 11.51
CA LYS A 288 19.29 2.78 11.47
C LYS A 288 19.03 3.25 10.03
N VAL A 289 17.96 3.99 9.87
CA VAL A 289 17.64 4.75 8.67
C VAL A 289 17.80 6.22 8.95
N THR A 290 18.42 6.95 8.02
CA THR A 290 18.64 8.39 8.11
C THR A 290 17.84 9.11 7.02
N ARG A 291 17.27 10.26 7.36
CA ARG A 291 16.53 11.13 6.44
C ARG A 291 17.41 12.30 5.99
N ASP A 292 17.52 12.46 4.67
CA ASP A 292 18.09 13.64 4.03
C ASP A 292 17.03 14.25 3.10
N GLY A 293 16.45 15.37 3.52
CA GLY A 293 15.30 15.96 2.84
C GLY A 293 14.09 15.02 2.79
N SER A 294 13.72 14.58 1.59
CA SER A 294 12.65 13.61 1.32
C SER A 294 13.16 12.17 1.14
N LYS A 295 14.47 11.96 1.20
CA LYS A 295 15.11 10.65 0.95
C LYS A 295 15.44 9.95 2.26
N LEU A 296 15.11 8.66 2.34
CA LEU A 296 15.49 7.78 3.44
C LEU A 296 16.55 6.78 2.97
N THR A 297 17.61 6.61 3.76
CA THR A 297 18.71 5.67 3.45
C THR A 297 19.14 4.89 4.68
N THR A 298 19.42 3.61 4.47
CA THR A 298 20.09 2.77 5.47
C THR A 298 21.56 3.14 5.60
N GLU A 299 22.23 2.65 6.63
CA GLU A 299 23.69 2.81 6.82
C GLU A 299 24.53 2.27 5.65
N HIS A 300 23.97 1.35 4.87
CA HIS A 300 24.61 0.77 3.68
C HIS A 300 24.26 1.50 2.37
N GLY A 301 23.54 2.63 2.45
CA GLY A 301 23.17 3.45 1.32
C GLY A 301 21.98 2.94 0.48
N SER A 302 21.28 1.88 0.92
CA SER A 302 20.03 1.44 0.29
C SER A 302 18.91 2.41 0.62
N LEU A 303 18.01 2.67 -0.34
CA LEU A 303 16.77 3.38 -0.07
C LEU A 303 15.89 2.57 0.88
N ALA A 304 15.10 3.26 1.71
CA ALA A 304 14.22 2.67 2.70
C ALA A 304 12.88 3.43 2.71
N GLY A 305 11.92 2.94 1.94
CA GLY A 305 10.55 3.46 1.87
C GLY A 305 10.39 4.84 1.25
#